data_8491adb8ab1f68ed8aea0a0e82793fda
#
_entry.id   8491adb8ab1f68ed8aea0a0e82793fda
#
_cell.length_a   1.000
_cell.length_b   1.000
_cell.length_c   1.000
_cell.angle_alpha   90.00
_cell.angle_beta   90.00
_cell.angle_gamma   90.00
#
_symmetry.space_group_name_H-M   'P 1'
#
loop_
_entity.id
_entity.type
_entity.pdbx_description
1 polymer ?
#
loop_
_entity_poly.entity_id
_entity_poly.type
_entity_poly.pdbx_seq_one_letter_code
_entity_poly.pdbx_strand_id
1 'polypeptide(L)'
;VKKNKRPTTSHKVGNKNNRNKIILMILIPIMILVLAGVTYGAKLYAEAKKTVDDSYYELDRDKTSTSKGNEIKVNPIEDTISVLVMGIDDDSARQLGSARTDALIYLTINPKEHKINMVSIPRDSYTTIVSKKYNGKDKINSAYTYGEEQATIETVENLLNVPINYYVTFNFDSFLEIVNALDGIEVDVPVSFTDTNTLGTGEVHLEKGKQLLNGEEALALARTRHIDNDIKRGERQQLILQAIVDKAMNVGSINKYSDVIKAAGKNMRTNLKFNEMLSIAQTGLDGRYTFNSYVFDWTDFELEDASMVELYQDSVDFISHRFRVSLGLDEPNEQDAADYQFVTNGYSQYKSTNSWSNSNDNTENSGSNNNW
;
A
#
# COMPACT_ATOMS: atom_id res chain seq x y z
N VAL A 1 60.47 -9.85 -84.56
CA VAL A 1 59.08 -10.32 -84.21
C VAL A 1 58.90 -10.24 -82.69
N LYS A 2 58.24 -9.18 -82.21
CA LYS A 2 57.89 -9.00 -80.78
C LYS A 2 56.55 -9.72 -80.45
N LYS A 3 56.62 -10.72 -79.60
CA LYS A 3 55.39 -11.35 -79.03
C LYS A 3 54.84 -10.52 -77.87
N ASN A 4 53.66 -9.94 -78.06
CA ASN A 4 52.91 -9.30 -77.03
C ASN A 4 52.28 -10.38 -76.07
N LYS A 5 52.68 -10.37 -74.77
CA LYS A 5 51.97 -11.11 -73.71
C LYS A 5 50.84 -10.24 -73.17
N ARG A 6 49.62 -10.72 -73.26
CA ARG A 6 48.44 -10.13 -72.60
C ARG A 6 48.49 -10.46 -71.10
N PRO A 7 48.20 -9.54 -70.20
CA PRO A 7 48.07 -9.84 -68.79
C PRO A 7 46.77 -10.58 -68.52
N THR A 8 46.88 -11.72 -67.89
CA THR A 8 45.70 -12.47 -67.34
C THR A 8 45.27 -11.82 -66.02
N THR A 9 44.09 -11.15 -66.03
CA THR A 9 43.42 -10.67 -64.80
C THR A 9 42.81 -11.86 -64.09
N SER A 10 43.44 -12.24 -63.00
CA SER A 10 42.88 -13.18 -62.03
C SER A 10 41.77 -12.50 -61.24
N HIS A 11 40.54 -12.82 -61.54
CA HIS A 11 39.40 -12.48 -60.67
C HIS A 11 39.49 -13.34 -59.39
N LYS A 12 39.93 -12.70 -58.29
CA LYS A 12 39.69 -13.26 -56.95
C LYS A 12 38.21 -13.28 -56.69
N VAL A 13 37.56 -14.43 -56.88
CA VAL A 13 36.19 -14.70 -56.40
C VAL A 13 36.28 -14.68 -54.87
N GLY A 14 35.98 -13.51 -54.31
CA GLY A 14 35.95 -13.31 -52.87
C GLY A 14 34.89 -14.24 -52.23
N ASN A 15 35.34 -15.00 -51.27
CA ASN A 15 34.58 -16.03 -50.54
C ASN A 15 33.39 -15.44 -49.74
N LYS A 16 32.32 -15.02 -50.43
CA LYS A 16 31.08 -14.50 -49.86
C LYS A 16 30.38 -15.53 -48.97
N ASN A 17 30.56 -16.83 -49.20
CA ASN A 17 29.89 -17.91 -48.50
C ASN A 17 30.40 -18.11 -47.07
N ASN A 18 31.64 -17.81 -46.75
CA ASN A 18 32.16 -17.97 -45.38
C ASN A 18 31.75 -16.86 -44.45
N ARG A 19 31.61 -15.62 -44.94
CA ARG A 19 31.10 -14.49 -44.14
C ARG A 19 29.65 -14.70 -43.69
N ASN A 20 28.80 -15.22 -44.57
CA ASN A 20 27.39 -15.50 -44.24
C ASN A 20 27.25 -16.66 -43.23
N LYS A 21 28.12 -17.68 -43.33
CA LYS A 21 28.17 -18.80 -42.36
C LYS A 21 28.60 -18.32 -40.97
N ILE A 22 29.58 -17.43 -40.88
CA ILE A 22 30.03 -16.85 -39.59
C ILE A 22 28.93 -15.96 -38.98
N ILE A 23 28.27 -15.14 -39.78
CA ILE A 23 27.13 -14.30 -39.33
C ILE A 23 25.98 -15.19 -38.84
N LEU A 24 25.69 -16.29 -39.54
CA LEU A 24 24.63 -17.22 -39.13
C LEU A 24 25.01 -17.96 -37.83
N MET A 25 26.29 -18.35 -37.64
CA MET A 25 26.78 -18.99 -36.41
C MET A 25 26.67 -18.09 -35.18
N ILE A 26 26.70 -16.76 -35.34
CA ILE A 26 26.56 -15.79 -34.24
C ILE A 26 25.07 -15.43 -34.04
N LEU A 27 24.31 -15.26 -35.12
CA LEU A 27 22.90 -14.88 -35.04
C LEU A 27 22.01 -15.98 -34.46
N ILE A 28 22.26 -17.26 -34.77
CA ILE A 28 21.44 -18.37 -34.26
C ILE A 28 21.49 -18.46 -32.73
N PRO A 29 22.66 -18.48 -32.05
CA PRO A 29 22.72 -18.46 -30.59
C PRO A 29 22.02 -17.24 -29.96
N ILE A 30 22.23 -16.06 -30.55
CA ILE A 30 21.57 -14.83 -30.07
C ILE A 30 20.04 -14.94 -30.21
N MET A 31 19.54 -15.45 -31.33
CA MET A 31 18.11 -15.66 -31.55
C MET A 31 17.54 -16.69 -30.59
N ILE A 32 18.27 -17.75 -30.28
CA ILE A 32 17.89 -18.75 -29.27
C ILE A 32 17.82 -18.11 -27.88
N LEU A 33 18.81 -17.28 -27.51
CA LEU A 33 18.81 -16.56 -26.23
C LEU A 33 17.63 -15.57 -26.14
N VAL A 34 17.33 -14.84 -27.21
CA VAL A 34 16.18 -13.93 -27.26
C VAL A 34 14.86 -14.71 -27.14
N LEU A 35 14.72 -15.82 -27.89
CA LEU A 35 13.55 -16.70 -27.78
C LEU A 35 13.38 -17.30 -26.37
N ALA A 36 14.47 -17.74 -25.77
CA ALA A 36 14.46 -18.23 -24.40
C ALA A 36 14.07 -17.12 -23.41
N GLY A 37 14.56 -15.90 -23.59
CA GLY A 37 14.17 -14.73 -22.80
C GLY A 37 12.69 -14.37 -22.95
N VAL A 38 12.18 -14.37 -24.17
CA VAL A 38 10.76 -14.10 -24.45
C VAL A 38 9.84 -15.18 -23.86
N THR A 39 10.21 -16.47 -24.01
CA THR A 39 9.43 -17.57 -23.45
C THR A 39 9.44 -17.57 -21.93
N TYR A 40 10.59 -17.25 -21.32
CA TYR A 40 10.71 -17.11 -19.87
C TYR A 40 9.87 -15.91 -19.37
N GLY A 41 9.97 -14.75 -20.02
CA GLY A 41 9.15 -13.57 -19.69
C GLY A 41 7.66 -13.82 -19.83
N ALA A 42 7.23 -14.51 -20.89
CA ALA A 42 5.83 -14.89 -21.08
C ALA A 42 5.33 -15.84 -20.00
N LYS A 43 6.18 -16.79 -19.54
CA LYS A 43 5.84 -17.68 -18.44
C LYS A 43 5.66 -16.91 -17.13
N LEU A 44 6.59 -16.02 -16.79
CA LEU A 44 6.50 -15.19 -15.58
C LEU A 44 5.24 -14.31 -15.59
N TYR A 45 4.94 -13.70 -16.72
CA TYR A 45 3.71 -12.92 -16.91
C TYR A 45 2.47 -13.76 -16.67
N ALA A 46 2.40 -14.97 -17.26
CA ALA A 46 1.25 -15.85 -17.10
C ALA A 46 1.09 -16.34 -15.65
N GLU A 47 2.19 -16.65 -14.96
CA GLU A 47 2.17 -17.04 -13.55
C GLU A 47 1.72 -15.88 -12.65
N ALA A 48 2.27 -14.68 -12.85
CA ALA A 48 1.87 -13.50 -12.08
C ALA A 48 0.40 -13.15 -12.32
N LYS A 49 -0.05 -13.18 -13.60
CA LYS A 49 -1.45 -12.96 -13.94
C LYS A 49 -2.37 -13.97 -13.25
N LYS A 50 -2.03 -15.26 -13.30
CA LYS A 50 -2.80 -16.29 -12.63
C LYS A 50 -2.90 -16.04 -11.12
N THR A 51 -1.79 -15.66 -10.47
CA THR A 51 -1.76 -15.36 -9.04
C THR A 51 -2.72 -14.23 -8.67
N VAL A 52 -2.75 -13.14 -9.46
CA VAL A 52 -3.70 -12.04 -9.24
C VAL A 52 -5.13 -12.48 -9.53
N ASP A 53 -5.37 -13.23 -10.62
CA ASP A 53 -6.70 -13.74 -10.93
C ASP A 53 -7.23 -14.67 -9.82
N ASP A 54 -6.36 -15.47 -9.17
CA ASP A 54 -6.69 -16.31 -8.02
C ASP A 54 -6.98 -15.50 -6.73
N SER A 55 -6.39 -14.30 -6.61
CA SER A 55 -6.59 -13.37 -5.49
C SER A 55 -7.73 -12.38 -5.74
N TYR A 56 -8.27 -12.36 -6.96
CA TYR A 56 -9.33 -11.44 -7.34
C TYR A 56 -10.64 -11.83 -6.68
N TYR A 57 -11.20 -10.87 -5.92
CA TYR A 57 -12.50 -11.01 -5.28
C TYR A 57 -13.34 -9.75 -5.51
N GLU A 58 -14.37 -9.86 -6.33
CA GLU A 58 -15.31 -8.77 -6.59
C GLU A 58 -16.34 -8.71 -5.47
N LEU A 59 -16.52 -7.52 -4.91
CA LEU A 59 -17.52 -7.29 -3.87
C LEU A 59 -18.90 -7.11 -4.51
N ASP A 60 -19.92 -7.74 -3.90
CA ASP A 60 -21.32 -7.51 -4.26
C ASP A 60 -21.78 -6.17 -3.64
N ARG A 61 -21.32 -5.06 -4.23
CA ARG A 61 -21.71 -3.72 -3.79
C ARG A 61 -23.08 -3.39 -4.35
N ASP A 62 -24.07 -3.33 -3.47
CA ASP A 62 -25.39 -2.79 -3.80
C ASP A 62 -25.19 -1.37 -4.37
N LYS A 63 -25.81 -1.08 -5.53
CA LYS A 63 -25.82 0.24 -6.18
C LYS A 63 -26.42 1.36 -5.30
N THR A 64 -26.78 1.02 -4.07
CA THR A 64 -27.33 1.90 -3.03
C THR A 64 -26.35 2.23 -1.92
N SER A 65 -25.06 1.84 -2.02
CA SER A 65 -24.06 2.27 -1.05
C SER A 65 -23.96 3.80 -1.06
N THR A 66 -23.80 4.40 0.09
CA THR A 66 -23.91 5.84 0.38
C THR A 66 -22.91 6.73 -0.35
N SER A 67 -21.86 6.20 -0.95
CA SER A 67 -21.07 6.88 -1.96
C SER A 67 -21.93 7.03 -3.22
N LYS A 68 -22.67 8.13 -3.27
CA LYS A 68 -23.58 8.51 -4.33
C LYS A 68 -22.97 8.29 -5.69
N GLY A 69 -23.42 7.27 -6.37
CA GLY A 69 -23.45 7.29 -7.81
C GLY A 69 -22.31 6.56 -8.47
N ASN A 70 -22.76 5.70 -9.34
CA ASN A 70 -22.06 5.15 -10.49
C ASN A 70 -20.75 4.41 -10.11
N GLU A 71 -20.64 3.21 -10.60
CA GLU A 71 -19.34 2.64 -10.92
C GLU A 71 -18.55 3.70 -11.69
N ILE A 72 -17.78 4.52 -10.98
CA ILE A 72 -16.81 5.39 -11.64
C ILE A 72 -15.77 4.42 -12.18
N LYS A 73 -15.87 4.11 -13.47
CA LYS A 73 -14.80 3.43 -14.17
C LYS A 73 -13.62 4.38 -14.18
N VAL A 74 -12.77 4.23 -13.18
CA VAL A 74 -11.51 4.98 -13.08
C VAL A 74 -10.49 4.33 -14.00
N ASN A 75 -9.75 5.15 -14.73
CA ASN A 75 -8.57 4.73 -15.47
C ASN A 75 -7.36 4.95 -14.56
N PRO A 76 -6.72 3.90 -14.00
CA PRO A 76 -5.66 4.07 -13.01
C PRO A 76 -4.38 4.74 -13.53
N ILE A 77 -4.29 5.03 -14.84
CA ILE A 77 -3.19 5.80 -15.44
C ILE A 77 -3.53 7.30 -15.52
N GLU A 78 -4.81 7.64 -15.66
CA GLU A 78 -5.25 9.00 -15.95
C GLU A 78 -5.97 9.66 -14.77
N ASP A 79 -6.67 8.86 -13.97
CA ASP A 79 -7.51 9.34 -12.89
C ASP A 79 -6.86 9.10 -11.53
N THR A 80 -7.15 9.98 -10.58
CA THR A 80 -6.85 9.70 -9.18
C THR A 80 -7.71 8.55 -8.70
N ILE A 81 -7.07 7.52 -8.15
CA ILE A 81 -7.74 6.34 -7.60
C ILE A 81 -7.64 6.32 -6.08
N SER A 82 -8.63 5.73 -5.42
CA SER A 82 -8.63 5.47 -3.99
C SER A 82 -8.46 3.98 -3.69
N VAL A 83 -7.65 3.67 -2.69
CA VAL A 83 -7.34 2.30 -2.29
C VAL A 83 -7.46 2.17 -0.77
N LEU A 84 -8.12 1.13 -0.29
CA LEU A 84 -8.11 0.74 1.11
C LEU A 84 -7.18 -0.47 1.29
N VAL A 85 -6.15 -0.30 2.10
CA VAL A 85 -5.19 -1.35 2.46
C VAL A 85 -5.59 -1.89 3.84
N MET A 86 -5.82 -3.19 3.93
CA MET A 86 -6.29 -3.89 5.13
C MET A 86 -5.29 -4.98 5.52
N GLY A 87 -4.67 -4.85 6.68
CA GLY A 87 -3.91 -5.92 7.32
C GLY A 87 -4.80 -6.68 8.28
N ILE A 88 -4.99 -7.98 8.06
CA ILE A 88 -5.81 -8.82 8.92
C ILE A 88 -4.95 -9.70 9.82
N ASP A 89 -5.36 -9.84 11.08
CA ASP A 89 -4.86 -10.87 11.98
C ASP A 89 -5.71 -12.13 11.77
N ASP A 90 -5.39 -12.85 10.69
CA ASP A 90 -5.95 -14.18 10.41
C ASP A 90 -4.90 -15.23 10.81
N ASP A 91 -4.78 -15.45 12.10
CA ASP A 91 -4.00 -16.56 12.60
C ASP A 91 -4.85 -17.83 12.53
N SER A 92 -4.77 -18.50 11.39
CA SER A 92 -5.38 -19.82 11.20
C SER A 92 -4.95 -20.85 12.27
N ALA A 93 -3.83 -20.60 12.95
CA ALA A 93 -3.34 -21.40 14.06
C ALA A 93 -4.10 -21.12 15.36
N ARG A 94 -4.67 -19.92 15.56
CA ARG A 94 -5.39 -19.56 16.80
C ARG A 94 -6.87 -19.93 16.79
N GLN A 95 -7.44 -20.33 15.67
CA GLN A 95 -8.86 -20.73 15.54
C GLN A 95 -9.86 -19.77 16.19
N LEU A 96 -9.58 -18.46 16.19
CA LEU A 96 -10.37 -17.45 16.92
C LEU A 96 -11.73 -17.16 16.28
N GLY A 97 -12.04 -17.76 15.11
CA GLY A 97 -13.35 -17.68 14.48
C GLY A 97 -13.82 -16.29 14.02
N SER A 98 -13.02 -15.25 14.26
CA SER A 98 -13.31 -13.87 13.85
C SER A 98 -12.03 -13.11 13.56
N ALA A 99 -11.66 -13.01 12.28
CA ALA A 99 -10.59 -12.13 11.85
C ALA A 99 -10.98 -10.65 12.07
N ARG A 100 -10.00 -9.83 12.43
CA ARG A 100 -10.14 -8.37 12.59
C ARG A 100 -9.06 -7.67 11.79
N THR A 101 -9.33 -6.43 11.41
CA THR A 101 -8.30 -5.59 10.79
C THR A 101 -7.41 -4.97 11.87
N ASP A 102 -6.11 -5.23 11.80
CA ASP A 102 -5.10 -4.63 12.68
C ASP A 102 -4.40 -3.42 12.04
N ALA A 103 -4.51 -3.28 10.73
CA ALA A 103 -4.07 -2.12 9.96
C ALA A 103 -5.18 -1.72 8.98
N LEU A 104 -5.53 -0.45 8.96
CA LEU A 104 -6.45 0.18 8.02
C LEU A 104 -5.80 1.45 7.50
N ILE A 105 -5.41 1.46 6.23
CA ILE A 105 -4.82 2.64 5.59
C ILE A 105 -5.65 2.98 4.36
N TYR A 106 -6.25 4.16 4.38
CA TYR A 106 -6.89 4.75 3.21
C TYR A 106 -5.88 5.62 2.47
N LEU A 107 -5.81 5.48 1.16
CA LEU A 107 -4.90 6.28 0.33
C LEU A 107 -5.53 6.66 -1.01
N THR A 108 -5.06 7.77 -1.57
CA THR A 108 -5.32 8.16 -2.96
C THR A 108 -4.01 8.22 -3.73
N ILE A 109 -4.03 7.74 -4.98
CA ILE A 109 -2.89 7.76 -5.91
C ILE A 109 -3.28 8.67 -7.08
N ASN A 110 -2.58 9.78 -7.23
CA ASN A 110 -2.68 10.65 -8.39
C ASN A 110 -1.49 10.39 -9.33
N PRO A 111 -1.68 9.66 -10.44
CA PRO A 111 -0.59 9.30 -11.33
C PRO A 111 -0.03 10.49 -12.11
N LYS A 112 -0.84 11.52 -12.38
CA LYS A 112 -0.40 12.72 -13.12
C LYS A 112 0.49 13.63 -12.30
N GLU A 113 0.19 13.76 -11.01
CA GLU A 113 0.97 14.57 -10.08
C GLU A 113 2.08 13.78 -9.38
N HIS A 114 2.15 12.46 -9.58
CA HIS A 114 3.01 11.56 -8.82
C HIS A 114 2.88 11.79 -7.31
N LYS A 115 1.63 11.76 -6.83
CA LYS A 115 1.29 12.10 -5.45
C LYS A 115 0.43 11.01 -4.82
N ILE A 116 0.82 10.60 -3.62
CA ILE A 116 0.07 9.67 -2.79
C ILE A 116 -0.29 10.40 -1.49
N ASN A 117 -1.59 10.50 -1.20
CA ASN A 117 -2.05 10.93 0.10
C ASN A 117 -2.50 9.70 0.87
N MET A 118 -2.19 9.62 2.17
CA MET A 118 -2.54 8.47 2.98
C MET A 118 -2.91 8.86 4.42
N VAL A 119 -3.78 8.07 5.04
CA VAL A 119 -4.12 8.16 6.46
C VAL A 119 -4.31 6.75 7.02
N SER A 120 -3.73 6.50 8.20
CA SER A 120 -4.02 5.29 8.98
C SER A 120 -5.20 5.55 9.91
N ILE A 121 -6.20 4.67 9.85
CA ILE A 121 -7.38 4.72 10.72
C ILE A 121 -7.11 3.82 11.92
N PRO A 122 -7.09 4.35 13.14
CA PRO A 122 -6.85 3.57 14.35
C PRO A 122 -7.89 2.45 14.48
N ARG A 123 -7.45 1.23 14.70
CA ARG A 123 -8.33 0.04 14.72
C ARG A 123 -9.41 0.08 15.80
N ASP A 124 -9.13 0.79 16.90
CA ASP A 124 -10.02 0.93 18.04
C ASP A 124 -10.96 2.16 17.92
N SER A 125 -10.96 2.85 16.74
CA SER A 125 -11.86 3.98 16.47
C SER A 125 -13.32 3.56 16.62
N TYR A 126 -14.06 4.24 17.51
CA TYR A 126 -15.45 3.98 17.77
C TYR A 126 -16.33 4.70 16.75
N THR A 127 -16.93 3.95 15.85
CA THR A 127 -17.71 4.50 14.73
C THR A 127 -18.93 3.66 14.42
N THR A 128 -19.82 4.18 13.57
CA THR A 128 -20.96 3.43 13.06
C THR A 128 -20.48 2.38 12.07
N ILE A 129 -20.75 1.11 12.36
CA ILE A 129 -20.45 -0.01 11.47
C ILE A 129 -21.55 -0.12 10.43
N VAL A 130 -21.17 -0.16 9.16
CA VAL A 130 -22.08 -0.37 8.03
C VAL A 130 -22.02 -1.83 7.61
N SER A 131 -23.03 -2.62 7.96
CA SER A 131 -23.06 -4.05 7.65
C SER A 131 -24.49 -4.57 7.60
N LYS A 132 -24.74 -5.59 6.76
CA LYS A 132 -26.01 -6.32 6.72
C LYS A 132 -26.28 -7.13 8.02
N LYS A 133 -25.22 -7.49 8.76
CA LYS A 133 -25.31 -8.32 9.98
C LYS A 133 -25.32 -7.54 11.28
N TYR A 134 -24.89 -6.28 11.25
CA TYR A 134 -24.78 -5.45 12.44
C TYR A 134 -25.10 -4.00 12.10
N ASN A 135 -25.89 -3.35 12.95
CA ASN A 135 -26.25 -1.95 12.78
C ASN A 135 -26.10 -1.25 14.14
N GLY A 136 -24.96 -0.64 14.36
CA GLY A 136 -24.62 0.03 15.61
C GLY A 136 -23.23 0.64 15.55
N LYS A 137 -22.77 1.18 16.69
CA LYS A 137 -21.39 1.65 16.83
C LYS A 137 -20.54 0.59 17.50
N ASP A 138 -19.33 0.42 17.01
CA ASP A 138 -18.30 -0.47 17.57
C ASP A 138 -16.93 0.02 17.14
N LYS A 139 -15.86 -0.65 17.58
CA LYS A 139 -14.51 -0.47 17.04
C LYS A 139 -14.50 -0.75 15.55
N ILE A 140 -13.87 0.11 14.77
CA ILE A 140 -13.85 -0.02 13.30
C ILE A 140 -13.31 -1.37 12.82
N ASN A 141 -12.36 -1.97 13.56
CA ASN A 141 -11.78 -3.28 13.22
C ASN A 141 -12.80 -4.43 13.30
N SER A 142 -13.90 -4.28 14.04
CA SER A 142 -14.98 -5.27 14.10
C SER A 142 -15.83 -5.30 12.82
N ALA A 143 -15.75 -4.29 11.96
CA ALA A 143 -16.45 -4.30 10.67
C ALA A 143 -16.08 -5.54 9.85
N TYR A 144 -14.80 -5.95 9.87
CA TYR A 144 -14.34 -7.14 9.18
C TYR A 144 -15.03 -8.42 9.70
N THR A 145 -15.19 -8.54 11.01
CA THR A 145 -15.94 -9.67 11.63
C THR A 145 -17.40 -9.70 11.19
N TYR A 146 -18.03 -8.54 10.99
CA TYR A 146 -19.44 -8.43 10.63
C TYR A 146 -19.75 -8.60 9.14
N GLY A 147 -18.76 -8.46 8.26
CA GLY A 147 -19.00 -8.56 6.82
C GLY A 147 -17.75 -8.49 5.96
N GLU A 148 -16.60 -8.91 6.49
CA GLU A 148 -15.31 -9.00 5.80
C GLU A 148 -14.93 -7.67 5.12
N GLU A 149 -14.36 -7.72 3.94
CA GLU A 149 -13.90 -6.55 3.18
C GLU A 149 -15.05 -5.57 2.89
N GLN A 150 -16.23 -6.08 2.54
CA GLN A 150 -17.36 -5.22 2.17
C GLN A 150 -17.78 -4.31 3.31
N ALA A 151 -18.04 -4.87 4.50
CA ALA A 151 -18.46 -4.07 5.65
C ALA A 151 -17.37 -3.10 6.11
N THR A 152 -16.10 -3.50 6.02
CA THR A 152 -14.96 -2.62 6.34
C THR A 152 -14.90 -1.44 5.39
N ILE A 153 -15.02 -1.68 4.08
CA ILE A 153 -15.02 -0.64 3.05
C ILE A 153 -16.19 0.32 3.25
N GLU A 154 -17.42 -0.19 3.36
CA GLU A 154 -18.61 0.63 3.56
C GLU A 154 -18.53 1.46 4.85
N THR A 155 -17.92 0.91 5.91
CA THR A 155 -17.68 1.63 7.17
C THR A 155 -16.69 2.76 7.01
N VAL A 156 -15.57 2.53 6.30
CA VAL A 156 -14.56 3.58 6.02
C VAL A 156 -15.13 4.65 5.10
N GLU A 157 -15.87 4.28 4.06
CA GLU A 157 -16.55 5.23 3.18
C GLU A 157 -17.53 6.12 3.94
N ASN A 158 -18.27 5.53 4.90
CA ASN A 158 -19.18 6.28 5.77
C ASN A 158 -18.43 7.20 6.75
N LEU A 159 -17.32 6.75 7.32
CA LEU A 159 -16.52 7.54 8.25
C LEU A 159 -15.87 8.75 7.57
N LEU A 160 -15.27 8.56 6.41
CA LEU A 160 -14.48 9.58 5.70
C LEU A 160 -15.28 10.29 4.60
N ASN A 161 -16.51 9.88 4.30
CA ASN A 161 -17.32 10.41 3.19
C ASN A 161 -16.55 10.44 1.85
N VAL A 162 -15.81 9.37 1.56
CA VAL A 162 -14.99 9.20 0.34
C VAL A 162 -15.32 7.87 -0.34
N PRO A 163 -15.22 7.75 -1.67
CA PRO A 163 -15.33 6.47 -2.35
C PRO A 163 -14.06 5.64 -2.19
N ILE A 164 -14.18 4.30 -2.25
CA ILE A 164 -13.07 3.36 -2.33
C ILE A 164 -13.19 2.60 -3.66
N ASN A 165 -12.28 2.86 -4.59
CA ASN A 165 -12.27 2.21 -5.90
C ASN A 165 -11.70 0.79 -5.80
N TYR A 166 -10.61 0.65 -5.06
CA TYR A 166 -9.87 -0.59 -4.92
C TYR A 166 -9.59 -0.91 -3.46
N TYR A 167 -9.38 -2.19 -3.19
CA TYR A 167 -8.91 -2.64 -1.88
C TYR A 167 -7.85 -3.73 -2.03
N VAL A 168 -7.04 -3.85 -1.01
CA VAL A 168 -6.06 -4.93 -0.84
C VAL A 168 -6.14 -5.41 0.60
N THR A 169 -6.43 -6.70 0.79
CA THR A 169 -6.40 -7.36 2.10
C THR A 169 -5.24 -8.34 2.11
N PHE A 170 -4.43 -8.35 3.15
CA PHE A 170 -3.32 -9.29 3.35
C PHE A 170 -3.17 -9.66 4.82
N ASN A 171 -2.65 -10.87 5.07
CA ASN A 171 -2.28 -11.32 6.41
C ASN A 171 -0.79 -11.13 6.67
N PHE A 172 -0.33 -11.48 7.86
CA PHE A 172 1.07 -11.35 8.26
C PHE A 172 2.04 -12.14 7.38
N ASP A 173 1.68 -13.36 6.96
CA ASP A 173 2.54 -14.17 6.11
C ASP A 173 2.78 -13.50 4.75
N SER A 174 1.72 -12.99 4.11
CA SER A 174 1.85 -12.24 2.86
C SER A 174 2.70 -10.99 3.03
N PHE A 175 2.54 -10.27 4.13
CA PHE A 175 3.34 -9.10 4.42
C PHE A 175 4.84 -9.45 4.51
N LEU A 176 5.19 -10.48 5.27
CA LEU A 176 6.57 -10.98 5.39
C LEU A 176 7.14 -11.35 4.02
N GLU A 177 6.37 -12.12 3.24
CA GLU A 177 6.77 -12.58 1.92
C GLU A 177 6.96 -11.42 0.92
N ILE A 178 6.09 -10.39 0.93
CA ILE A 178 6.22 -9.19 0.09
C ILE A 178 7.51 -8.45 0.39
N VAL A 179 7.79 -8.15 1.66
CA VAL A 179 9.00 -7.43 2.06
C VAL A 179 10.25 -8.22 1.70
N ASN A 180 10.25 -9.53 1.94
CA ASN A 180 11.39 -10.40 1.59
C ASN A 180 11.59 -10.53 0.07
N ALA A 181 10.51 -10.58 -0.72
CA ALA A 181 10.58 -10.61 -2.19
C ALA A 181 11.17 -9.30 -2.77
N LEU A 182 11.05 -8.20 -2.04
CA LEU A 182 11.68 -6.92 -2.36
C LEU A 182 13.18 -6.84 -1.94
N ASP A 183 13.74 -7.93 -1.36
CA ASP A 183 15.08 -7.93 -0.71
C ASP A 183 15.16 -6.94 0.46
N GLY A 184 14.05 -6.78 1.19
CA GLY A 184 13.91 -5.83 2.28
C GLY A 184 13.55 -4.41 1.83
N ILE A 185 13.18 -3.58 2.81
CA ILE A 185 12.79 -2.17 2.63
C ILE A 185 13.67 -1.25 3.47
N GLU A 186 14.05 -0.09 2.93
CA GLU A 186 14.77 0.93 3.69
C GLU A 186 13.80 1.79 4.48
N VAL A 187 13.95 1.80 5.81
CA VAL A 187 13.09 2.55 6.74
C VAL A 187 13.95 3.37 7.68
N ASP A 188 13.57 4.62 7.91
CA ASP A 188 14.12 5.43 9.00
C ASP A 188 13.33 5.12 10.27
N VAL A 189 13.84 4.18 11.07
CA VAL A 189 13.18 3.69 12.30
C VAL A 189 13.11 4.82 13.32
N PRO A 190 11.91 5.24 13.78
CA PRO A 190 11.77 6.44 14.60
C PRO A 190 12.29 6.29 16.03
N VAL A 191 12.34 5.08 16.56
CA VAL A 191 12.70 4.78 17.94
C VAL A 191 13.29 3.38 18.08
N SER A 192 14.33 3.21 18.88
CA SER A 192 14.88 1.89 19.19
C SER A 192 13.92 1.08 20.07
N PHE A 193 13.73 -0.20 19.76
CA PHE A 193 12.90 -1.11 20.55
C PHE A 193 13.29 -2.57 20.35
N THR A 194 12.77 -3.42 21.23
CA THR A 194 12.83 -4.88 21.11
C THR A 194 11.42 -5.44 21.20
N ASP A 195 11.06 -6.35 20.31
CA ASP A 195 9.76 -7.03 20.31
C ASP A 195 9.96 -8.52 19.99
N THR A 196 8.97 -9.35 20.24
CA THR A 196 9.02 -10.77 19.86
C THR A 196 8.83 -10.95 18.37
N ASN A 197 9.50 -11.96 17.78
CA ASN A 197 9.24 -12.35 16.40
C ASN A 197 7.81 -12.92 16.23
N THR A 198 7.38 -13.16 15.00
CA THR A 198 6.04 -13.68 14.66
C THR A 198 5.76 -15.04 15.30
N LEU A 199 6.77 -15.88 15.46
CA LEU A 199 6.64 -17.21 16.06
C LEU A 199 6.63 -17.18 17.60
N GLY A 200 6.92 -16.03 18.23
CA GLY A 200 7.06 -15.93 19.70
C GLY A 200 8.26 -16.70 20.27
N THR A 201 9.23 -17.08 19.43
CA THR A 201 10.38 -17.92 19.81
C THR A 201 11.70 -17.16 19.86
N GLY A 202 11.73 -15.91 19.44
CA GLY A 202 12.91 -15.05 19.40
C GLY A 202 12.55 -13.58 19.51
N GLU A 203 13.56 -12.75 19.57
CA GLU A 203 13.44 -11.29 19.66
C GLU A 203 13.88 -10.62 18.35
N VAL A 204 13.20 -9.53 18.00
CA VAL A 204 13.58 -8.59 16.95
C VAL A 204 14.01 -7.31 17.64
N HIS A 205 15.24 -6.89 17.38
CA HIS A 205 15.79 -5.64 17.91
C HIS A 205 16.04 -4.66 16.77
N LEU A 206 15.48 -3.46 16.88
CA LEU A 206 15.69 -2.36 15.92
C LEU A 206 16.25 -1.14 16.63
N GLU A 207 17.28 -0.55 16.05
CA GLU A 207 17.82 0.73 16.50
C GLU A 207 17.12 1.89 15.77
N LYS A 208 17.12 3.08 16.40
CA LYS A 208 16.65 4.30 15.74
C LYS A 208 17.58 4.65 14.57
N GLY A 209 16.98 5.09 13.42
CA GLY A 209 17.70 5.56 12.24
C GLY A 209 17.48 4.67 11.02
N LYS A 210 18.15 5.02 9.92
CA LYS A 210 17.97 4.34 8.62
C LYS A 210 18.53 2.92 8.65
N GLN A 211 17.67 1.95 8.33
CA GLN A 211 18.00 0.53 8.30
C GLN A 211 17.30 -0.15 7.12
N LEU A 212 17.91 -1.22 6.62
CA LEU A 212 17.28 -2.15 5.69
C LEU A 212 16.59 -3.23 6.52
N LEU A 213 15.27 -3.25 6.49
CA LEU A 213 14.44 -4.18 7.25
C LEU A 213 14.01 -5.37 6.39
N ASN A 214 14.15 -6.57 6.90
CA ASN A 214 13.51 -7.77 6.36
C ASN A 214 12.02 -7.85 6.78
N GLY A 215 11.29 -8.89 6.34
CA GLY A 215 9.86 -9.04 6.64
C GLY A 215 9.55 -9.05 8.13
N GLU A 216 10.30 -9.81 8.95
CA GLU A 216 10.10 -9.92 10.41
C GLU A 216 10.34 -8.57 11.10
N GLU A 217 11.40 -7.87 10.72
CA GLU A 217 11.77 -6.57 11.28
C GLU A 217 10.73 -5.51 10.91
N ALA A 218 10.28 -5.48 9.66
CA ALA A 218 9.23 -4.57 9.20
C ALA A 218 7.89 -4.86 9.92
N LEU A 219 7.53 -6.14 10.10
CA LEU A 219 6.31 -6.52 10.80
C LEU A 219 6.38 -6.17 12.29
N ALA A 220 7.53 -6.38 12.95
CA ALA A 220 7.73 -5.98 14.34
C ALA A 220 7.53 -4.46 14.49
N LEU A 221 8.10 -3.65 13.56
CA LEU A 221 7.92 -2.19 13.57
C LEU A 221 6.45 -1.79 13.36
N ALA A 222 5.70 -2.52 12.49
CA ALA A 222 4.29 -2.22 12.18
C ALA A 222 3.35 -2.54 13.34
N ARG A 223 3.67 -3.54 14.19
CA ARG A 223 2.75 -4.07 15.20
C ARG A 223 3.07 -3.67 16.63
N THR A 224 4.31 -3.26 16.93
CA THR A 224 4.73 -2.96 18.31
C THR A 224 3.85 -1.90 18.97
N ARG A 225 3.48 -2.12 20.23
CA ARG A 225 2.64 -1.24 21.06
C ARG A 225 3.30 -0.85 22.36
N HIS A 226 4.43 -1.49 22.69
CA HIS A 226 5.08 -1.32 23.99
C HIS A 226 5.81 0.01 24.13
N ILE A 227 5.97 0.74 23.02
CA ILE A 227 6.78 1.96 22.94
C ILE A 227 5.95 3.24 22.92
N ASP A 228 4.66 3.14 22.52
CA ASP A 228 3.77 4.29 22.35
C ASP A 228 2.30 3.87 22.18
N ASN A 229 1.48 4.73 21.55
CA ASN A 229 0.05 4.54 21.36
C ASN A 229 -0.32 4.03 19.96
N ASP A 230 -1.62 3.78 19.75
CA ASP A 230 -2.18 3.25 18.49
C ASP A 230 -1.99 4.20 17.29
N ILE A 231 -1.98 5.51 17.51
CA ILE A 231 -1.75 6.51 16.47
C ILE A 231 -0.31 6.43 15.96
N LYS A 232 0.67 6.36 16.87
CA LYS A 232 2.09 6.21 16.51
C LYS A 232 2.35 4.87 15.79
N ARG A 233 1.61 3.83 16.13
CA ARG A 233 1.61 2.60 15.34
C ARG A 233 1.08 2.86 13.93
N GLY A 234 0.00 3.60 13.75
CA GLY A 234 -0.52 4.00 12.44
C GLY A 234 0.49 4.77 11.60
N GLU A 235 1.24 5.72 12.20
CA GLU A 235 2.32 6.44 11.52
C GLU A 235 3.43 5.48 11.05
N ARG A 236 3.84 4.51 11.88
CA ARG A 236 4.82 3.49 11.48
C ARG A 236 4.32 2.60 10.35
N GLN A 237 3.03 2.25 10.35
CA GLN A 237 2.41 1.50 9.25
C GLN A 237 2.44 2.29 7.94
N GLN A 238 2.19 3.60 7.98
CA GLN A 238 2.31 4.48 6.81
C GLN A 238 3.77 4.54 6.31
N LEU A 239 4.73 4.72 7.22
CA LEU A 239 6.17 4.74 6.91
C LEU A 239 6.61 3.44 6.20
N ILE A 240 6.16 2.29 6.67
CA ILE A 240 6.44 1.00 6.06
C ILE A 240 5.79 0.86 4.69
N LEU A 241 4.52 1.26 4.56
CA LEU A 241 3.82 1.24 3.27
C LEU A 241 4.53 2.13 2.25
N GLN A 242 4.96 3.33 2.66
CA GLN A 242 5.78 4.20 1.81
C GLN A 242 7.06 3.51 1.36
N ALA A 243 7.79 2.88 2.28
CA ALA A 243 9.04 2.19 1.95
C ALA A 243 8.80 0.99 0.99
N ILE A 244 7.70 0.26 1.14
CA ILE A 244 7.31 -0.82 0.22
C ILE A 244 7.04 -0.25 -1.18
N VAL A 245 6.24 0.82 -1.27
CA VAL A 245 5.91 1.47 -2.55
C VAL A 245 7.16 2.02 -3.21
N ASP A 246 8.00 2.76 -2.48
CA ASP A 246 9.26 3.30 -3.01
C ASP A 246 10.17 2.17 -3.52
N LYS A 247 10.30 1.10 -2.75
CA LYS A 247 11.13 -0.04 -3.15
C LYS A 247 10.55 -0.74 -4.37
N ALA A 248 9.24 -0.99 -4.41
CA ALA A 248 8.56 -1.63 -5.52
C ALA A 248 8.70 -0.81 -6.82
N MET A 249 8.53 0.52 -6.76
CA MET A 249 8.67 1.40 -7.94
C MET A 249 10.10 1.47 -8.47
N ASN A 250 11.11 1.25 -7.62
CA ASN A 250 12.51 1.26 -8.01
C ASN A 250 13.05 -0.13 -8.43
N VAL A 251 12.21 -1.16 -8.45
CA VAL A 251 12.60 -2.51 -8.89
C VAL A 251 12.74 -2.55 -10.40
N GLY A 252 13.97 -2.42 -10.88
CA GLY A 252 14.30 -2.34 -12.32
C GLY A 252 14.15 -3.64 -13.11
N SER A 253 13.47 -4.69 -12.59
CA SER A 253 13.32 -5.96 -13.31
C SER A 253 11.93 -6.57 -13.19
N ILE A 254 11.40 -7.04 -14.31
CA ILE A 254 10.10 -7.71 -14.41
C ILE A 254 10.03 -8.99 -13.55
N ASN A 255 11.18 -9.63 -13.29
CA ASN A 255 11.27 -10.81 -12.45
C ASN A 255 10.89 -10.50 -11.00
N LYS A 256 11.41 -9.39 -10.46
CA LYS A 256 11.09 -8.95 -9.09
C LYS A 256 9.62 -8.64 -8.91
N TYR A 257 8.97 -7.98 -9.88
CA TYR A 257 7.53 -7.76 -9.84
C TYR A 257 6.74 -9.08 -9.79
N SER A 258 7.16 -10.06 -10.61
CA SER A 258 6.55 -11.39 -10.58
C SER A 258 6.70 -12.07 -9.21
N ASP A 259 7.86 -11.96 -8.59
CA ASP A 259 8.13 -12.55 -7.27
C ASP A 259 7.32 -11.87 -6.16
N VAL A 260 7.23 -10.55 -6.17
CA VAL A 260 6.38 -9.78 -5.23
C VAL A 260 4.90 -10.15 -5.39
N ILE A 261 4.40 -10.24 -6.63
CA ILE A 261 3.01 -10.63 -6.90
C ILE A 261 2.74 -12.05 -6.41
N LYS A 262 3.67 -13.00 -6.64
CA LYS A 262 3.55 -14.38 -6.15
C LYS A 262 3.57 -14.46 -4.62
N ALA A 263 4.43 -13.67 -4.00
CA ALA A 263 4.49 -13.56 -2.55
C ALA A 263 3.18 -13.01 -1.96
N ALA A 264 2.64 -11.95 -2.55
CA ALA A 264 1.38 -11.35 -2.12
C ALA A 264 0.19 -12.31 -2.29
N GLY A 265 0.13 -13.02 -3.43
CA GLY A 265 -1.10 -13.65 -3.93
C GLY A 265 -1.61 -14.85 -3.15
N LYS A 266 -0.82 -15.50 -2.29
CA LYS A 266 -1.28 -16.70 -1.59
C LYS A 266 -2.34 -16.42 -0.52
N ASN A 267 -2.28 -15.26 0.12
CA ASN A 267 -3.15 -14.85 1.22
C ASN A 267 -3.59 -13.39 1.07
N MET A 268 -3.72 -12.92 -0.17
CA MET A 268 -4.19 -11.60 -0.51
C MET A 268 -5.57 -11.69 -1.16
N ARG A 269 -6.45 -10.73 -0.86
CA ARG A 269 -7.67 -10.50 -1.64
C ARG A 269 -7.69 -9.07 -2.15
N THR A 270 -8.18 -8.89 -3.37
CA THR A 270 -8.26 -7.57 -4.00
C THR A 270 -9.28 -7.55 -5.14
N ASN A 271 -9.83 -6.40 -5.45
CA ASN A 271 -10.59 -6.17 -6.68
C ASN A 271 -9.76 -5.50 -7.80
N LEU A 272 -8.44 -5.35 -7.59
CA LEU A 272 -7.50 -4.90 -8.64
C LEU A 272 -7.22 -6.05 -9.61
N LYS A 273 -7.44 -5.82 -10.89
CA LYS A 273 -7.05 -6.76 -11.95
C LYS A 273 -5.55 -6.65 -12.24
N PHE A 274 -4.96 -7.72 -12.75
CA PHE A 274 -3.53 -7.75 -13.05
C PHE A 274 -3.08 -6.59 -13.97
N ASN A 275 -3.88 -6.27 -14.99
CA ASN A 275 -3.55 -5.17 -15.90
C ASN A 275 -3.61 -3.80 -15.21
N GLU A 276 -4.52 -3.60 -14.26
CA GLU A 276 -4.64 -2.37 -13.47
C GLU A 276 -3.44 -2.21 -12.53
N MET A 277 -3.02 -3.31 -11.86
CA MET A 277 -1.80 -3.32 -11.04
C MET A 277 -0.55 -2.97 -11.87
N LEU A 278 -0.45 -3.55 -13.07
CA LEU A 278 0.65 -3.27 -13.99
C LEU A 278 0.64 -1.80 -14.45
N SER A 279 -0.55 -1.26 -14.74
CA SER A 279 -0.72 0.14 -15.12
C SER A 279 -0.28 1.09 -14.01
N ILE A 280 -0.68 0.82 -12.75
CA ILE A 280 -0.24 1.60 -11.57
C ILE A 280 1.28 1.50 -11.41
N ALA A 281 1.86 0.31 -11.53
CA ALA A 281 3.31 0.12 -11.43
C ALA A 281 4.07 0.87 -12.53
N GLN A 282 3.52 0.95 -13.76
CA GLN A 282 4.13 1.69 -14.87
C GLN A 282 4.20 3.19 -14.60
N THR A 283 3.20 3.79 -13.94
CA THR A 283 3.24 5.23 -13.60
C THR A 283 4.40 5.57 -12.67
N GLY A 284 4.85 4.62 -11.85
CA GLY A 284 6.04 4.78 -11.00
C GLY A 284 7.37 4.83 -11.77
N LEU A 285 7.40 4.36 -13.03
CA LEU A 285 8.60 4.45 -13.88
C LEU A 285 8.78 5.84 -14.48
N ASP A 286 7.70 6.63 -14.60
CA ASP A 286 7.72 7.97 -15.20
C ASP A 286 8.17 9.05 -14.22
N GLY A 287 8.17 8.77 -12.91
CA GLY A 287 8.59 9.69 -11.87
C GLY A 287 8.46 9.12 -10.45
N ARG A 288 9.15 9.76 -9.50
CA ARG A 288 9.02 9.41 -8.09
C ARG A 288 7.74 10.01 -7.53
N TYR A 289 7.02 9.21 -6.77
CA TYR A 289 5.86 9.68 -6.02
C TYR A 289 6.28 10.46 -4.76
N THR A 290 5.54 11.51 -4.47
CA THR A 290 5.60 12.22 -3.20
C THR A 290 4.47 11.75 -2.30
N PHE A 291 4.75 11.65 -0.99
CA PHE A 291 3.79 11.15 -0.02
C PHE A 291 3.35 12.25 0.93
N ASN A 292 2.03 12.38 1.12
CA ASN A 292 1.45 13.17 2.19
C ASN A 292 0.77 12.21 3.17
N SER A 293 1.27 12.16 4.39
CA SER A 293 0.73 11.36 5.47
C SER A 293 -0.11 12.22 6.40
N TYR A 294 -1.37 11.85 6.61
CA TYR A 294 -2.28 12.52 7.54
C TYR A 294 -2.43 11.68 8.81
N VAL A 295 -2.67 12.37 9.91
CA VAL A 295 -2.91 11.78 11.22
C VAL A 295 -4.14 12.43 11.82
N PHE A 296 -5.05 11.63 12.38
CA PHE A 296 -6.22 12.15 13.07
C PHE A 296 -5.85 12.72 14.44
N ASP A 297 -6.51 13.78 14.83
CA ASP A 297 -6.59 14.19 16.23
C ASP A 297 -7.70 13.38 16.93
N TRP A 298 -7.46 12.97 18.16
CA TRP A 298 -8.23 11.95 18.83
C TRP A 298 -8.15 12.05 20.35
N THR A 299 -9.00 11.27 21.04
CA THR A 299 -8.92 11.01 22.49
C THR A 299 -9.34 9.59 22.80
N ASP A 300 -8.83 9.04 23.91
CA ASP A 300 -9.33 7.78 24.46
C ASP A 300 -10.54 8.00 25.35
N PHE A 301 -11.45 7.03 25.36
CA PHE A 301 -12.51 6.91 26.34
C PHE A 301 -12.81 5.45 26.64
N GLU A 302 -13.47 5.18 27.75
CA GLU A 302 -13.88 3.83 28.14
C GLU A 302 -15.40 3.65 27.91
N LEU A 303 -15.77 2.52 27.32
CA LEU A 303 -17.16 2.10 27.16
C LEU A 303 -17.27 0.63 27.57
N GLU A 304 -18.08 0.33 28.59
CA GLU A 304 -18.30 -1.05 29.06
C GLU A 304 -16.97 -1.81 29.32
N ASP A 305 -16.06 -1.18 30.04
CA ASP A 305 -14.72 -1.70 30.39
C ASP A 305 -13.77 -1.93 29.17
N ALA A 306 -14.15 -1.42 27.99
CA ALA A 306 -13.30 -1.48 26.80
C ALA A 306 -12.76 -0.08 26.43
N SER A 307 -11.45 0.00 26.21
CA SER A 307 -10.83 1.21 25.71
C SER A 307 -11.19 1.43 24.24
N MET A 308 -11.66 2.63 23.92
CA MET A 308 -12.09 3.10 22.60
C MET A 308 -11.29 4.34 22.21
N VAL A 309 -11.16 4.56 20.90
CA VAL A 309 -10.59 5.79 20.32
C VAL A 309 -11.73 6.61 19.72
N GLU A 310 -11.86 7.85 20.15
CA GLU A 310 -12.72 8.84 19.51
C GLU A 310 -11.85 9.72 18.60
N LEU A 311 -12.11 9.69 17.30
CA LEU A 311 -11.56 10.66 16.36
C LEU A 311 -12.35 11.95 16.47
N TYR A 312 -11.70 13.09 16.66
CA TYR A 312 -12.39 14.37 16.69
C TYR A 312 -13.03 14.68 15.34
N GLN A 313 -14.28 15.09 15.33
CA GLN A 313 -15.05 15.23 14.11
C GLN A 313 -14.45 16.26 13.15
N ASP A 314 -13.92 17.37 13.67
CA ASP A 314 -13.27 18.40 12.87
C ASP A 314 -11.99 17.90 12.20
N SER A 315 -11.25 16.99 12.86
CA SER A 315 -10.10 16.32 12.25
C SER A 315 -10.52 15.33 11.16
N VAL A 316 -11.61 14.58 11.38
CA VAL A 316 -12.18 13.70 10.35
C VAL A 316 -12.64 14.51 9.14
N ASP A 317 -13.35 15.64 9.36
CA ASP A 317 -13.85 16.50 8.30
C ASP A 317 -12.70 17.13 7.49
N PHE A 318 -11.64 17.60 8.15
CA PHE A 318 -10.45 18.14 7.51
C PHE A 318 -9.76 17.09 6.62
N ILE A 319 -9.52 15.89 7.15
CA ILE A 319 -8.85 14.81 6.41
C ILE A 319 -9.75 14.33 5.25
N SER A 320 -11.06 14.18 5.50
CA SER A 320 -12.05 13.86 4.47
C SER A 320 -11.97 14.86 3.30
N HIS A 321 -11.99 16.17 3.59
CA HIS A 321 -11.89 17.21 2.58
C HIS A 321 -10.61 17.08 1.74
N ARG A 322 -9.44 16.87 2.37
CA ARG A 322 -8.16 16.68 1.65
C ARG A 322 -8.21 15.53 0.65
N PHE A 323 -8.83 14.40 1.02
CA PHE A 323 -9.00 13.27 0.12
C PHE A 323 -10.02 13.55 -0.97
N ARG A 324 -11.12 14.23 -0.65
CA ARG A 324 -12.17 14.59 -1.61
C ARG A 324 -11.65 15.56 -2.67
N VAL A 325 -10.84 16.54 -2.27
CA VAL A 325 -10.12 17.43 -3.20
C VAL A 325 -9.16 16.64 -4.09
N SER A 326 -8.39 15.71 -3.51
CA SER A 326 -7.49 14.84 -4.29
C SER A 326 -8.23 13.99 -5.34
N LEU A 327 -9.47 13.60 -5.05
CA LEU A 327 -10.34 12.83 -5.94
C LEU A 327 -11.16 13.71 -6.91
N GLY A 328 -11.04 15.03 -6.82
CA GLY A 328 -11.84 15.97 -7.62
C GLY A 328 -13.33 15.98 -7.24
N LEU A 329 -13.67 15.62 -6.00
CA LEU A 329 -15.05 15.61 -5.46
C LEU A 329 -15.40 16.92 -4.77
N ASP A 330 -14.40 17.66 -4.29
CA ASP A 330 -14.53 18.97 -3.67
C ASP A 330 -13.59 19.95 -4.33
N GLU A 331 -13.96 21.23 -4.35
CA GLU A 331 -13.08 22.31 -4.78
C GLU A 331 -12.06 22.64 -3.67
N PRO A 332 -10.80 22.90 -4.02
CA PRO A 332 -9.79 23.33 -3.05
C PRO A 332 -10.19 24.61 -2.33
N ASN A 333 -9.83 24.72 -1.06
CA ASN A 333 -10.05 25.90 -0.24
C ASN A 333 -8.77 26.33 0.51
N GLU A 334 -8.86 27.28 1.43
CA GLU A 334 -7.70 27.78 2.21
C GLU A 334 -7.00 26.68 3.03
N GLN A 335 -7.73 25.63 3.43
CA GLN A 335 -7.16 24.49 4.17
C GLN A 335 -6.23 23.64 3.32
N ASP A 336 -6.28 23.75 1.98
CA ASP A 336 -5.42 23.00 1.06
C ASP A 336 -4.09 23.70 0.76
N ALA A 337 -3.88 24.90 1.28
CA ALA A 337 -2.60 25.58 1.17
C ALA A 337 -1.48 24.72 1.79
N ALA A 338 -0.28 24.75 1.16
CA ALA A 338 0.84 23.93 1.59
C ALA A 338 1.36 24.26 3.00
N ASP A 339 1.13 25.49 3.45
CA ASP A 339 1.52 26.01 4.76
C ASP A 339 0.36 25.99 5.79
N TYR A 340 -0.82 25.48 5.41
CA TYR A 340 -1.94 25.38 6.33
C TYR A 340 -1.67 24.33 7.41
N GLN A 341 -1.80 24.76 8.67
CA GLN A 341 -1.70 23.88 9.83
C GLN A 341 -3.08 23.72 10.47
N PHE A 342 -3.58 22.48 10.40
CA PHE A 342 -4.83 22.15 11.07
C PHE A 342 -4.60 22.10 12.59
N VAL A 343 -5.53 22.67 13.33
CA VAL A 343 -5.57 22.61 14.80
C VAL A 343 -6.98 22.21 15.19
N THR A 344 -7.12 21.07 15.86
CA THR A 344 -8.43 20.59 16.34
C THR A 344 -9.01 21.51 17.44
N ASN A 345 -10.33 21.59 17.48
CA ASN A 345 -11.05 22.23 18.58
C ASN A 345 -11.10 21.36 19.85
N GLY A 346 -10.67 20.08 19.74
CA GLY A 346 -10.59 19.13 20.84
C GLY A 346 -11.95 18.74 21.45
N TYR A 347 -13.06 18.97 20.72
CA TYR A 347 -14.39 18.62 21.23
C TYR A 347 -14.63 17.11 21.18
N SER A 348 -14.88 16.51 22.36
CA SER A 348 -15.22 15.10 22.51
C SER A 348 -16.71 14.92 22.79
N GLN A 349 -17.34 13.97 22.09
CA GLN A 349 -18.74 13.58 22.31
C GLN A 349 -18.89 12.61 23.48
N TYR A 350 -17.82 11.91 23.85
CA TYR A 350 -17.84 10.82 24.84
C TYR A 350 -17.13 11.16 26.13
N LYS A 351 -16.20 12.10 26.16
CA LYS A 351 -15.64 12.61 27.41
C LYS A 351 -16.65 13.51 28.10
N SER A 352 -17.15 13.05 29.24
CA SER A 352 -18.00 13.86 30.10
C SER A 352 -17.28 15.14 30.53
N THR A 353 -17.94 16.29 30.38
CA THR A 353 -17.45 17.60 30.84
C THR A 353 -17.39 17.73 32.38
N ASN A 354 -17.59 16.66 33.13
CA ASN A 354 -17.61 16.60 34.58
C ASN A 354 -16.32 16.03 35.17
N SER A 355 -15.19 16.65 34.92
CA SER A 355 -14.05 16.55 35.84
C SER A 355 -13.31 17.90 35.93
N TRP A 356 -13.97 18.84 36.61
CA TRP A 356 -13.23 19.91 37.29
C TRP A 356 -12.56 19.26 38.51
N SER A 357 -11.41 18.67 38.33
CA SER A 357 -10.47 18.40 39.41
C SER A 357 -9.08 18.77 38.94
N ASN A 358 -8.60 19.86 39.58
CA ASN A 358 -7.22 20.30 39.60
C ASN A 358 -6.21 19.15 39.42
N SER A 359 -5.50 19.17 38.32
CA SER A 359 -4.09 18.81 38.33
C SER A 359 -3.39 19.66 37.29
N ASN A 360 -2.55 20.55 37.81
CA ASN A 360 -1.49 21.17 37.05
C ASN A 360 -0.56 20.05 36.56
N ASP A 361 -0.78 19.60 35.36
CA ASP A 361 0.23 18.89 34.58
C ASP A 361 0.35 19.65 33.26
N ASN A 362 1.30 20.60 33.29
CA ASN A 362 1.93 21.13 32.10
C ASN A 362 2.72 19.98 31.44
N THR A 363 2.07 19.17 30.67
CA THR A 363 2.73 18.41 29.61
C THR A 363 2.49 19.16 28.33
N GLU A 364 3.53 19.82 27.90
CA GLU A 364 3.65 20.44 26.60
C GLU A 364 3.27 19.41 25.53
N ASN A 365 2.07 19.56 25.00
CA ASN A 365 1.69 18.88 23.78
C ASN A 365 2.25 19.74 22.63
N SER A 366 3.55 19.57 22.38
CA SER A 366 4.21 20.19 21.24
C SER A 366 3.61 19.61 19.97
N GLY A 367 2.89 20.46 19.26
CA GLY A 367 2.43 20.17 17.92
C GLY A 367 3.54 19.56 17.08
N SER A 368 3.24 18.45 16.45
CA SER A 368 4.13 17.77 15.54
C SER A 368 4.47 18.71 14.38
N ASN A 369 5.66 19.27 14.41
CA ASN A 369 6.25 19.83 13.20
C ASN A 369 6.46 18.67 12.22
N ASN A 370 5.58 18.59 11.24
CA ASN A 370 5.72 17.72 10.08
C ASN A 370 6.86 18.22 9.21
N ASN A 371 8.08 17.79 9.49
CA ASN A 371 9.20 17.77 8.57
C ASN A 371 9.82 16.38 8.65
N TRP A 372 9.27 15.52 7.78
CA TRP A 372 9.89 14.24 7.39
C TRP A 372 9.85 14.09 5.88
#